data_750385163ab0ec0b6d21e8a4a6bff1ce
#
_entry.id   750385163ab0ec0b6d21e8a4a6bff1ce
#
_cell.length_a   1.000
_cell.length_b   1.000
_cell.length_c   1.000
_cell.angle_alpha   90.00
_cell.angle_beta   90.00
_cell.angle_gamma   90.00
#
_symmetry.space_group_name_H-M   'P 1'
#
loop_
_entity.id
_entity.type
_entity.pdbx_description
1 polymer ?
#
loop_
_entity_poly.entity_id
_entity_poly.type
_entity_poly.pdbx_seq_one_letter_code
_entity_poly.pdbx_strand_id
1 'polypeptide(L)'
;MILMRGYSDKGRRWHQEIDLDLAVTLVREQAAVVVNRRTIRRLYSNKDFRRYILTRDRYTCHFCGLYGDTIDHLLPRAKGGHTTPMNCVCACNLCNQAKADQYVDEFMGN
;
A
#
# COMPACT_ATOMS: atom_id res chain seq x y z
N MET A 1 -4.78 12.33 19.03
CA MET A 1 -4.25 11.13 18.39
C MET A 1 -5.36 10.17 18.04
N ILE A 2 -5.17 9.43 16.99
CA ILE A 2 -6.12 8.42 16.54
C ILE A 2 -5.53 7.04 16.85
N LEU A 3 -6.36 6.15 17.40
CA LEU A 3 -5.95 4.76 17.61
C LEU A 3 -6.14 3.98 16.31
N MET A 4 -5.07 3.36 15.85
CA MET A 4 -5.12 2.45 14.72
C MET A 4 -5.00 1.02 15.22
N ARG A 5 -5.94 0.16 14.83
CA ARG A 5 -5.96 -1.26 15.19
C ARG A 5 -5.80 -2.13 13.95
N GLY A 6 -5.27 -3.32 14.14
CA GLY A 6 -5.16 -4.28 13.06
C GLY A 6 -4.75 -5.66 13.56
N TYR A 7 -4.48 -6.53 12.59
CA TYR A 7 -4.02 -7.89 12.84
C TYR A 7 -2.73 -8.13 12.08
N SER A 8 -1.81 -8.87 12.73
CA SER A 8 -0.61 -9.35 12.04
C SER A 8 -0.95 -10.51 11.11
N ASP A 9 0.02 -10.94 10.31
CA ASP A 9 -0.14 -12.10 9.41
C ASP A 9 -0.50 -13.38 10.17
N LYS A 10 -0.15 -13.46 11.45
CA LYS A 10 -0.47 -14.59 12.32
C LYS A 10 -1.75 -14.41 13.12
N GLY A 11 -2.53 -13.36 12.80
CA GLY A 11 -3.79 -13.10 13.46
C GLY A 11 -3.70 -12.46 14.83
N ARG A 12 -2.54 -11.96 15.22
CA ARG A 12 -2.39 -11.25 16.50
C ARG A 12 -2.90 -9.83 16.38
N ARG A 13 -3.65 -9.39 17.36
CA ARG A 13 -4.11 -8.00 17.43
C ARG A 13 -2.94 -7.08 17.77
N TRP A 14 -2.94 -5.91 17.15
CA TRP A 14 -2.01 -4.85 17.50
C TRP A 14 -2.75 -3.51 17.46
N HIS A 15 -2.21 -2.53 18.12
CA HIS A 15 -2.72 -1.16 18.06
C HIS A 15 -1.55 -0.19 18.16
N GLN A 16 -1.78 1.01 17.63
CA GLN A 16 -0.78 2.07 17.60
C GLN A 16 -1.49 3.41 17.55
N GLU A 17 -0.96 4.40 18.25
CA GLU A 17 -1.45 5.77 18.09
C GLU A 17 -0.78 6.42 16.91
N ILE A 18 -1.57 7.12 16.09
CA ILE A 18 -1.10 7.82 14.91
C ILE A 18 -1.71 9.22 14.91
N ASP A 19 -1.11 10.13 14.13
CA ASP A 19 -1.69 11.45 13.99
C ASP A 19 -2.91 11.43 13.06
N LEU A 20 -3.69 12.50 13.12
CA LEU A 20 -4.92 12.60 12.34
C LEU A 20 -4.65 12.59 10.84
N ASP A 21 -3.61 13.26 10.39
CA ASP A 21 -3.29 13.34 8.96
C ASP A 21 -3.02 11.97 8.37
N LEU A 22 -2.25 11.15 9.07
CA LEU A 22 -2.00 9.78 8.62
C LEU A 22 -3.29 8.96 8.62
N ALA A 23 -4.11 9.09 9.67
CA ALA A 23 -5.38 8.37 9.74
C ALA A 23 -6.29 8.73 8.54
N VAL A 24 -6.39 10.01 8.22
CA VAL A 24 -7.18 10.49 7.08
C VAL A 24 -6.65 9.89 5.78
N THR A 25 -5.34 9.90 5.58
CA THR A 25 -4.73 9.34 4.38
C THR A 25 -5.02 7.85 4.24
N LEU A 26 -4.85 7.09 5.31
CA LEU A 26 -5.09 5.64 5.26
C LEU A 26 -6.55 5.31 4.93
N VAL A 27 -7.50 6.08 5.47
CA VAL A 27 -8.92 5.88 5.17
C VAL A 27 -9.23 6.29 3.73
N ARG A 28 -8.75 7.44 3.29
CA ARG A 28 -8.96 7.91 1.92
C ARG A 28 -8.38 6.96 0.88
N GLU A 29 -7.22 6.39 1.17
CA GLU A 29 -6.54 5.49 0.24
C GLU A 29 -6.95 4.03 0.43
N GLN A 30 -8.03 3.79 1.15
CA GLN A 30 -8.68 2.49 1.27
C GLN A 30 -7.87 1.44 2.02
N ALA A 31 -6.96 1.87 2.88
CA ALA A 31 -6.17 0.97 3.72
C ALA A 31 -6.79 0.71 5.08
N ALA A 32 -7.77 1.52 5.48
CA ALA A 32 -8.40 1.44 6.79
C ALA A 32 -9.85 1.93 6.72
N VAL A 33 -10.62 1.55 7.73
CA VAL A 33 -12.01 2.01 7.90
C VAL A 33 -12.17 2.69 9.26
N VAL A 34 -13.09 3.64 9.33
CA VAL A 34 -13.42 4.33 10.57
C VAL A 34 -14.24 3.41 11.45
N VAL A 35 -13.79 3.18 12.69
CA VAL A 35 -14.55 2.42 13.70
C VAL A 35 -15.39 3.37 14.56
N ASN A 36 -14.77 4.46 15.02
CA ASN A 36 -15.44 5.51 15.76
C ASN A 36 -14.62 6.79 15.63
N ARG A 37 -14.99 7.85 16.36
CA ARG A 37 -14.37 9.18 16.23
C ARG A 37 -12.86 9.20 16.48
N ARG A 38 -12.32 8.22 17.20
CA ARG A 38 -10.92 8.19 17.60
C ARG A 38 -10.19 6.92 17.17
N THR A 39 -10.86 6.06 16.39
CA THR A 39 -10.31 4.75 16.06
C THR A 39 -10.54 4.41 14.62
N ILE A 40 -9.49 3.95 13.96
CA ILE A 40 -9.56 3.32 12.64
C ILE A 40 -9.05 1.88 12.74
N ARG A 41 -9.42 1.06 11.76
CA ARG A 41 -8.95 -0.33 11.68
C ARG A 41 -8.31 -0.57 10.32
N ARG A 42 -7.06 -1.06 10.34
CA ARG A 42 -6.38 -1.49 9.13
C ARG A 42 -7.12 -2.68 8.53
N LEU A 43 -7.33 -2.65 7.21
CA LEU A 43 -8.09 -3.67 6.52
C LEU A 43 -7.28 -4.93 6.22
N TYR A 44 -5.97 -4.79 6.05
CA TYR A 44 -5.14 -5.89 5.59
C TYR A 44 -3.90 -6.05 6.48
N SER A 45 -3.56 -7.31 6.80
CA SER A 45 -2.21 -7.64 7.24
C SER A 45 -1.27 -7.52 6.03
N ASN A 46 0.04 -7.58 6.24
CA ASN A 46 1.00 -7.50 5.14
C ASN A 46 0.77 -8.58 4.08
N LYS A 47 0.53 -9.80 4.53
CA LYS A 47 0.27 -10.95 3.65
C LYS A 47 -1.04 -10.75 2.86
N ASP A 48 -2.09 -10.32 3.54
CA ASP A 48 -3.39 -10.10 2.92
C ASP A 48 -3.34 -8.94 1.93
N PHE A 49 -2.60 -7.88 2.27
CA PHE A 49 -2.43 -6.73 1.39
C PHE A 49 -1.75 -7.16 0.08
N ARG A 50 -0.64 -7.92 0.19
CA ARG A 50 0.07 -8.42 -0.99
C ARG A 50 -0.87 -9.26 -1.86
N ARG A 51 -1.61 -10.18 -1.26
CA ARG A 51 -2.56 -11.01 -1.99
C ARG A 51 -3.61 -10.16 -2.69
N TYR A 52 -4.14 -9.16 -1.99
CA TYR A 52 -5.17 -8.29 -2.55
C TYR A 52 -4.67 -7.56 -3.78
N ILE A 53 -3.50 -6.91 -3.70
CA ILE A 53 -2.96 -6.14 -4.81
C ILE A 53 -2.64 -7.04 -6.00
N LEU A 54 -1.96 -8.15 -5.78
CA LEU A 54 -1.57 -9.05 -6.88
C LEU A 54 -2.79 -9.65 -7.56
N THR A 55 -3.80 -10.03 -6.80
CA THR A 55 -5.05 -10.57 -7.35
C THR A 55 -5.82 -9.49 -8.11
N ARG A 56 -5.94 -8.29 -7.53
CA ARG A 56 -6.63 -7.17 -8.19
C ARG A 56 -6.00 -6.87 -9.55
N ASP A 57 -4.68 -6.85 -9.60
CA ASP A 57 -3.94 -6.49 -10.81
C ASP A 57 -3.65 -7.71 -11.70
N ARG A 58 -4.20 -8.88 -11.34
CA ARG A 58 -4.11 -10.12 -12.12
C ARG A 58 -2.66 -10.53 -12.40
N TYR A 59 -1.78 -10.31 -11.43
CA TYR A 59 -0.36 -10.62 -11.58
C TYR A 59 0.25 -10.02 -12.85
N THR A 60 -0.23 -8.84 -13.24
CA THR A 60 0.23 -8.12 -14.42
C THR A 60 0.97 -6.87 -13.99
N CYS A 61 2.22 -6.75 -14.41
CA CYS A 61 3.04 -5.58 -14.09
C CYS A 61 2.38 -4.30 -14.62
N HIS A 62 2.21 -3.33 -13.74
CA HIS A 62 1.62 -2.04 -14.09
C HIS A 62 2.45 -1.30 -15.15
N PHE A 63 3.75 -1.50 -15.18
CA PHE A 63 4.67 -0.72 -16.00
C PHE A 63 4.95 -1.35 -17.36
N CYS A 64 5.15 -2.67 -17.44
CA CYS A 64 5.49 -3.32 -18.70
C CYS A 64 4.41 -4.27 -19.22
N GLY A 65 3.39 -4.58 -18.42
CA GLY A 65 2.30 -5.45 -18.85
C GLY A 65 2.60 -6.94 -18.83
N LEU A 66 3.80 -7.34 -18.43
CA LEU A 66 4.17 -8.74 -18.32
C LEU A 66 3.84 -9.26 -16.91
N TYR A 67 4.08 -10.54 -16.67
CA TYR A 67 3.84 -11.13 -15.37
C TYR A 67 4.61 -10.40 -14.28
N GLY A 68 3.96 -10.18 -13.13
CA GLY A 68 4.59 -9.59 -11.95
C GLY A 68 4.06 -10.23 -10.68
N ASP A 69 4.92 -10.30 -9.68
CA ASP A 69 4.57 -10.85 -8.37
C ASP A 69 5.14 -10.03 -7.21
N THR A 70 5.51 -8.79 -7.49
CA THR A 70 5.97 -7.84 -6.46
C THR A 70 5.03 -6.65 -6.39
N ILE A 71 5.17 -5.86 -5.31
CA ILE A 71 4.37 -4.66 -5.08
C ILE A 71 5.28 -3.45 -5.19
N ASP A 72 4.83 -2.44 -5.93
CA ASP A 72 5.53 -1.17 -6.02
C ASP A 72 4.61 -0.03 -5.57
N HIS A 73 5.22 1.02 -5.03
CA HIS A 73 4.52 2.23 -4.61
C HIS A 73 4.58 3.25 -5.74
N LEU A 74 3.42 3.73 -6.20
CA LEU A 74 3.37 4.76 -7.24
C LEU A 74 4.07 6.03 -6.77
N LEU A 75 3.70 6.53 -5.59
CA LEU A 75 4.50 7.52 -4.87
C LEU A 75 5.41 6.76 -3.94
N PRO A 76 6.74 6.82 -4.14
CA PRO A 76 7.67 6.06 -3.31
C PRO A 76 7.56 6.40 -1.83
N ARG A 77 7.79 5.40 -0.98
CA ARG A 77 7.78 5.61 0.47
C ARG A 77 8.79 6.68 0.88
N ALA A 78 9.95 6.71 0.24
CA ALA A 78 10.98 7.72 0.51
C ALA A 78 10.50 9.13 0.18
N LYS A 79 9.46 9.28 -0.63
CA LYS A 79 8.88 10.57 -1.03
C LYS A 79 7.52 10.83 -0.39
N GLY A 80 7.20 10.12 0.69
CA GLY A 80 5.97 10.32 1.44
C GLY A 80 4.80 9.43 1.06
N GLY A 81 5.01 8.45 0.20
CA GLY A 81 3.96 7.50 -0.18
C GLY A 81 3.68 6.49 0.91
N HIS A 82 2.44 6.01 0.97
CA HIS A 82 1.98 5.03 1.96
C HIS A 82 1.63 3.71 1.28
N THR A 83 1.66 2.64 2.07
CA THR A 83 1.29 1.30 1.60
C THR A 83 -0.21 1.16 1.66
N THR A 84 -0.87 1.51 0.58
CA THR A 84 -2.33 1.54 0.47
C THR A 84 -2.77 0.97 -0.88
N PRO A 85 -4.01 0.49 -0.99
CA PRO A 85 -4.56 0.04 -2.26
C PRO A 85 -4.47 1.08 -3.37
N MET A 86 -4.63 2.36 -3.05
CA MET A 86 -4.58 3.42 -4.06
C MET A 86 -3.17 3.78 -4.48
N ASN A 87 -2.18 3.51 -3.66
CA ASN A 87 -0.79 3.87 -3.95
C ASN A 87 0.08 2.69 -4.34
N CYS A 88 -0.44 1.49 -4.36
CA CYS A 88 0.35 0.30 -4.67
C CYS A 88 -0.18 -0.44 -5.88
N VAL A 89 0.73 -0.99 -6.65
CA VAL A 89 0.42 -1.75 -7.87
C VAL A 89 1.31 -2.99 -7.95
N CYS A 90 0.83 -3.98 -8.69
CA CYS A 90 1.65 -5.13 -9.06
C CYS A 90 2.76 -4.68 -10.01
N ALA A 91 3.95 -5.19 -9.80
CA ALA A 91 5.09 -4.92 -10.69
C ALA A 91 5.94 -6.18 -10.84
N CYS A 92 6.58 -6.32 -11.99
CA CYS A 92 7.59 -7.35 -12.13
C CYS A 92 8.86 -6.91 -11.42
N ASN A 93 9.71 -7.87 -11.12
CA ASN A 93 10.92 -7.60 -10.36
C ASN A 93 11.87 -6.63 -11.10
N LEU A 94 11.96 -6.77 -12.42
CA LEU A 94 12.82 -5.90 -13.22
C LEU A 94 12.36 -4.45 -13.20
N CYS A 95 11.05 -4.21 -13.43
CA CYS A 95 10.52 -2.86 -13.40
C CYS A 95 10.61 -2.25 -12.00
N ASN A 96 10.33 -3.06 -10.97
CA ASN A 96 10.41 -2.60 -9.59
C ASN A 96 11.82 -2.13 -9.24
N GLN A 97 12.82 -2.92 -9.58
CA GLN A 97 14.22 -2.56 -9.35
C GLN A 97 14.66 -1.36 -10.18
N ALA A 98 14.27 -1.32 -11.44
CA ALA A 98 14.65 -0.24 -12.34
C ALA A 98 14.03 1.09 -11.92
N LYS A 99 12.77 1.08 -11.48
CA LYS A 99 12.09 2.29 -11.02
C LYS A 99 12.69 2.79 -9.71
N ALA A 100 13.01 1.88 -8.79
CA ALA A 100 13.52 2.23 -7.47
C ALA A 100 12.60 3.28 -6.81
N ASP A 101 13.14 4.41 -6.33
CA ASP A 101 12.37 5.47 -5.69
C ASP A 101 12.05 6.64 -6.62
N GLN A 102 12.07 6.41 -7.93
CA GLN A 102 11.69 7.44 -8.90
C GLN A 102 10.17 7.66 -8.89
N TYR A 103 9.76 8.87 -9.21
CA TYR A 103 8.35 9.11 -9.56
C TYR A 103 7.99 8.32 -10.81
N VAL A 104 6.71 7.96 -10.94
CA VAL A 104 6.24 7.20 -12.10
C VAL A 104 6.57 7.93 -13.41
N ASP A 105 6.37 9.24 -13.45
CA ASP A 105 6.63 10.04 -14.65
C ASP A 105 8.10 9.97 -15.07
N GLU A 106 9.00 10.01 -14.10
CA GLU A 106 10.43 9.90 -14.37
C GLU A 106 10.78 8.53 -14.96
N PHE A 107 10.21 7.49 -14.36
CA PHE A 107 10.50 6.12 -14.78
C PHE A 107 9.90 5.79 -16.14
N MET A 108 8.64 6.18 -16.36
CA MET A 108 7.91 5.87 -17.61
C MET A 108 8.22 6.86 -18.73
N GLY A 109 8.69 8.02 -18.37
CA GLY A 109 8.74 9.09 -19.24
C GLY A 109 9.85 9.14 -20.17
N ASN A 110 9.75 9.47 -19.98
CA ASN A 110 10.14 10.26 -20.73
C ASN A 110 10.60 11.15 -20.83
#